data_135150b5f0c4c006d9d52e8138f7b40b
#
_entry.id   135150b5f0c4c006d9d52e8138f7b40b
#
_cell.length_a   1.000
_cell.length_b   1.000
_cell.length_c   1.000
_cell.angle_alpha   90.00
_cell.angle_beta   90.00
_cell.angle_gamma   90.00
#
_symmetry.space_group_name_H-M   'P 1'
#
loop_
_entity.id
_entity.type
_entity.pdbx_description
1 polymer ?
#
loop_
_entity_poly.entity_id
_entity_poly.type
_entity_poly.pdbx_seq_one_letter_code
_entity_poly.pdbx_strand_id
1 'polypeptide(L)'
;MVDSANNSILVLLAAPPSGELGVPAAGLRGAAAGVGAPVALVIADPSAHAALAAAAGALGAQAVLTAGLGGADTALTVPIVDALTAASALVAPDAVLVSNSIEGRDAAGRYAARTRSALAVDAVGIARDDEGVLAQHSVYG
;
A
#
# COMPACT_ATOMS: atom_id res chain seq x y z
N MET A 1 11.89 11.97 8.85
CA MET A 1 11.77 11.97 7.37
C MET A 1 12.38 10.68 6.87
N VAL A 2 11.59 9.84 6.25
CA VAL A 2 12.13 8.69 5.54
C VAL A 2 12.91 9.25 4.35
N ASP A 3 14.18 8.94 4.24
CA ASP A 3 15.04 9.45 3.18
C ASP A 3 14.56 8.85 1.85
N SER A 4 13.81 9.63 1.09
CA SER A 4 13.03 9.19 -0.07
C SER A 4 13.82 9.17 -1.39
N ALA A 5 15.12 9.45 -1.35
CA ALA A 5 15.96 9.27 -2.54
C ALA A 5 16.07 7.79 -2.97
N ASN A 6 15.25 6.88 -2.43
CA ASN A 6 15.73 5.55 -2.16
C ASN A 6 14.74 4.45 -2.48
N ASN A 7 14.07 4.55 -3.61
CA ASN A 7 13.30 3.42 -4.13
C ASN A 7 12.19 2.94 -3.18
N SER A 8 11.57 3.84 -2.42
CA SER A 8 10.49 3.46 -1.51
C SER A 8 9.26 2.99 -2.27
N ILE A 9 8.70 1.88 -1.84
CA ILE A 9 7.45 1.33 -2.36
C ILE A 9 6.44 1.33 -1.22
N LEU A 10 5.40 2.12 -1.36
CA LEU A 10 4.33 2.17 -0.36
C LEU A 10 3.35 1.02 -0.57
N VAL A 11 3.11 0.25 0.45
CA VAL A 11 2.22 -0.91 0.41
C VAL A 11 1.03 -0.67 1.32
N LEU A 12 -0.17 -0.66 0.77
CA LEU A 12 -1.40 -0.54 1.55
C LEU A 12 -1.79 -1.88 2.16
N LEU A 13 -1.84 -1.94 3.47
CA LEU A 13 -2.28 -3.10 4.25
C LEU A 13 -3.52 -2.71 5.06
N ALA A 14 -4.70 -2.90 4.48
CA ALA A 14 -5.94 -2.74 5.20
C ALA A 14 -6.20 -3.99 6.05
N ALA A 15 -6.32 -3.81 7.35
CA ALA A 15 -6.67 -4.91 8.23
C ALA A 15 -8.20 -5.06 8.30
N PRO A 16 -8.72 -6.28 8.12
CA PRO A 16 -10.13 -6.56 8.37
C PRO A 16 -10.45 -6.36 9.86
N PRO A 17 -11.74 -6.30 10.23
CA PRO A 17 -12.14 -6.16 11.63
C PRO A 17 -11.57 -7.23 12.57
N SER A 18 -11.14 -8.38 12.04
CA SER A 18 -10.45 -9.42 12.81
C SER A 18 -9.07 -8.99 13.35
N GLY A 19 -8.50 -7.90 12.83
CA GLY A 19 -7.23 -7.35 13.30
C GLY A 19 -5.98 -8.12 12.84
N GLU A 20 -6.10 -8.98 11.82
CA GLU A 20 -4.96 -9.71 11.26
C GLU A 20 -4.64 -9.24 9.84
N LEU A 21 -3.36 -9.17 9.51
CA LEU A 21 -2.94 -8.92 8.14
C LEU A 21 -3.26 -10.16 7.29
N GLY A 22 -4.04 -9.96 6.24
CA GLY A 22 -4.46 -11.07 5.37
C GLY A 22 -3.33 -11.61 4.51
N VAL A 23 -3.59 -12.75 3.86
CA VAL A 23 -2.67 -13.41 2.92
C VAL A 23 -2.09 -12.46 1.85
N PRO A 24 -2.85 -11.49 1.31
CA PRO A 24 -2.29 -10.54 0.33
C PRO A 24 -1.13 -9.70 0.86
N ALA A 25 -1.05 -9.47 2.17
CA ALA A 25 0.00 -8.62 2.75
C ALA A 25 1.41 -9.16 2.48
N ALA A 26 1.63 -10.46 2.63
CA ALA A 26 2.92 -11.08 2.35
C ALA A 26 3.29 -11.00 0.87
N GLY A 27 2.33 -11.22 -0.03
CA GLY A 27 2.53 -11.11 -1.47
C GLY A 27 2.87 -9.69 -1.91
N LEU A 28 2.11 -8.70 -1.45
CA LEU A 28 2.35 -7.29 -1.75
C LEU A 28 3.73 -6.84 -1.25
N ARG A 29 4.08 -7.20 -0.01
CA ARG A 29 5.38 -6.87 0.55
C ARG A 29 6.51 -7.57 -0.23
N GLY A 30 6.33 -8.84 -0.60
CA GLY A 30 7.30 -9.58 -1.41
C GLY A 30 7.54 -8.92 -2.77
N ALA A 31 6.49 -8.51 -3.46
CA ALA A 31 6.58 -7.76 -4.70
C ALA A 31 7.33 -6.43 -4.51
N ALA A 32 6.97 -5.67 -3.48
CA ALA A 32 7.62 -4.40 -3.16
C ALA A 32 9.12 -4.57 -2.89
N ALA A 33 9.50 -5.58 -2.10
CA ALA A 33 10.89 -5.85 -1.76
C ALA A 33 11.74 -6.24 -2.98
N GLY A 34 11.13 -6.79 -4.01
CA GLY A 34 11.81 -7.12 -5.28
C GLY A 34 12.21 -5.91 -6.11
N VAL A 35 11.60 -4.75 -5.88
CA VAL A 35 11.80 -3.54 -6.69
C VAL A 35 12.18 -2.30 -5.88
N GLY A 36 12.21 -2.39 -4.56
CA GLY A 36 12.56 -1.25 -3.72
C GLY A 36 12.45 -1.53 -2.23
N ALA A 37 12.38 -0.48 -1.45
CA ALA A 37 12.27 -0.52 0.00
C ALA A 37 10.80 -0.51 0.43
N PRO A 38 10.25 -1.60 0.97
CA PRO A 38 8.84 -1.65 1.35
C PRO A 38 8.55 -0.75 2.55
N VAL A 39 7.60 0.16 2.40
CA VAL A 39 7.02 0.93 3.49
C VAL A 39 5.56 0.54 3.61
N ALA A 40 5.15 0.00 4.74
CA ALA A 40 3.78 -0.42 4.96
C ALA A 40 2.94 0.74 5.48
N LEU A 41 1.76 0.93 4.91
CA LEU A 41 0.68 1.74 5.48
C LEU A 41 -0.39 0.80 6.00
N VAL A 42 -0.55 0.76 7.31
CA VAL A 42 -1.55 -0.06 7.99
C VAL A 42 -2.74 0.80 8.37
N ILE A 43 -3.90 0.47 7.86
CA ILE A 43 -5.15 1.16 8.18
C ILE A 43 -6.00 0.22 9.03
N ALA A 44 -6.22 0.60 10.28
CA ALA A 44 -6.92 -0.21 11.26
C ALA A 44 -7.42 0.65 12.42
N ASP A 45 -8.19 0.04 13.31
CA ASP A 45 -8.53 0.65 14.59
C ASP A 45 -7.25 0.97 15.37
N PRO A 46 -7.15 2.14 16.03
CA PRO A 46 -5.97 2.51 16.79
C PRO A 46 -5.53 1.49 17.84
N SER A 47 -6.45 0.73 18.42
CA SER A 47 -6.12 -0.32 19.38
C SER A 47 -5.30 -1.47 18.79
N ALA A 48 -5.40 -1.68 17.47
CA ALA A 48 -4.69 -2.72 16.75
C ALA A 48 -3.35 -2.25 16.14
N HIS A 49 -3.06 -0.95 16.15
CA HIS A 49 -1.90 -0.39 15.46
C HIS A 49 -0.57 -1.01 15.88
N ALA A 50 -0.35 -1.18 17.17
CA ALA A 50 0.93 -1.73 17.67
C ALA A 50 1.16 -3.18 17.21
N ALA A 51 0.14 -4.03 17.30
CA ALA A 51 0.22 -5.42 16.88
C ALA A 51 0.40 -5.56 15.36
N LEU A 52 -0.36 -4.77 14.60
CA LEU A 52 -0.28 -4.79 13.14
C LEU A 52 1.04 -4.20 12.62
N ALA A 53 1.56 -3.15 13.27
CA ALA A 53 2.86 -2.61 12.95
C ALA A 53 3.98 -3.64 13.19
N ALA A 54 3.92 -4.37 14.30
CA ALA A 54 4.85 -5.46 14.57
C ALA A 54 4.74 -6.58 13.51
N ALA A 55 3.52 -6.96 13.13
CA ALA A 55 3.30 -7.96 12.09
C ALA A 55 3.83 -7.50 10.72
N ALA A 56 3.61 -6.26 10.33
CA ALA A 56 4.14 -5.69 9.08
C ALA A 56 5.68 -5.64 9.10
N GLY A 57 6.27 -5.27 10.23
CA GLY A 57 7.71 -5.31 10.44
C GLY A 57 8.27 -6.73 10.33
N ALA A 58 7.61 -7.71 10.92
CA ALA A 58 7.99 -9.13 10.82
C ALA A 58 7.93 -9.66 9.38
N LEU A 59 7.04 -9.11 8.55
CA LEU A 59 7.01 -9.39 7.11
C LEU A 59 8.15 -8.69 6.35
N GLY A 60 8.93 -7.81 6.98
CA GLY A 60 10.10 -7.18 6.40
C GLY A 60 9.85 -5.77 5.84
N ALA A 61 8.82 -5.07 6.30
CA ALA A 61 8.67 -3.65 6.01
C ALA A 61 9.80 -2.86 6.68
N GLN A 62 10.43 -1.95 5.95
CA GLN A 62 11.50 -1.10 6.49
C GLN A 62 10.96 0.01 7.41
N ALA A 63 9.75 0.45 7.13
CA ALA A 63 9.02 1.40 7.96
C ALA A 63 7.54 1.05 7.93
N VAL A 64 6.83 1.37 8.99
CA VAL A 64 5.39 1.16 9.09
C VAL A 64 4.73 2.47 9.50
N LEU A 65 3.79 2.91 8.68
CA LEU A 65 2.88 4.01 8.98
C LEU A 65 1.54 3.43 9.39
N THR A 66 0.89 4.03 10.36
CA THR A 66 -0.43 3.61 10.81
C THR A 66 -1.43 4.75 10.67
N ALA A 67 -2.63 4.42 10.27
CA ALA A 67 -3.74 5.38 10.19
C ALA A 67 -5.02 4.74 10.71
N GLY A 68 -5.83 5.53 11.40
CA GLY A 68 -7.16 5.14 11.83
C GLY A 68 -8.22 5.64 10.86
N LEU A 69 -9.39 5.01 10.87
CA LEU A 69 -10.53 5.42 10.05
C LEU A 69 -11.36 6.54 10.67
N GLY A 70 -10.99 7.00 11.88
CA GLY A 70 -11.61 8.16 12.53
C GLY A 70 -13.11 8.02 12.84
N GLY A 71 -13.60 6.81 13.05
CA GLY A 71 -15.03 6.55 13.28
C GLY A 71 -15.90 6.69 12.02
N ALA A 72 -15.30 6.77 10.86
CA ALA A 72 -15.98 6.93 9.57
C ALA A 72 -16.35 5.58 8.93
N ASP A 73 -16.92 4.68 9.69
CA ASP A 73 -17.31 3.33 9.23
C ASP A 73 -18.21 3.35 7.98
N THR A 74 -18.84 4.49 7.71
CA THR A 74 -19.74 4.65 6.56
C THR A 74 -19.12 5.37 5.37
N ALA A 75 -17.92 5.91 5.51
CA ALA A 75 -17.27 6.69 4.45
C ALA A 75 -16.49 5.82 3.45
N LEU A 76 -16.58 4.51 3.60
CA LEU A 76 -15.99 3.52 2.69
C LEU A 76 -14.52 3.81 2.37
N THR A 77 -14.26 4.23 1.13
CA THR A 77 -12.91 4.35 0.58
C THR A 77 -12.23 5.69 0.86
N VAL A 78 -12.99 6.76 1.16
CA VAL A 78 -12.44 8.11 1.29
C VAL A 78 -11.36 8.21 2.38
N PRO A 79 -11.54 7.69 3.61
CA PRO A 79 -10.49 7.73 4.63
C PRO A 79 -9.22 6.96 4.21
N ILE A 80 -9.37 5.89 3.46
CA ILE A 80 -8.24 5.11 2.93
C ILE A 80 -7.44 5.95 1.94
N VAL A 81 -8.12 6.65 1.03
CA VAL A 81 -7.49 7.52 0.04
C VAL A 81 -6.80 8.71 0.72
N ASP A 82 -7.40 9.29 1.75
CA ASP A 82 -6.80 10.36 2.55
C ASP A 82 -5.51 9.88 3.23
N ALA A 83 -5.54 8.70 3.84
CA ALA A 83 -4.37 8.09 4.47
C ALA A 83 -3.26 7.78 3.45
N LEU A 84 -3.61 7.22 2.29
CA LEU A 84 -2.66 6.98 1.19
C LEU A 84 -2.02 8.28 0.71
N THR A 85 -2.81 9.33 0.55
CA THR A 85 -2.33 10.63 0.11
C THR A 85 -1.36 11.24 1.12
N ALA A 86 -1.72 11.19 2.41
CA ALA A 86 -0.85 11.68 3.48
C ALA A 86 0.45 10.86 3.60
N ALA A 87 0.36 9.55 3.55
CA ALA A 87 1.53 8.66 3.58
C ALA A 87 2.45 8.90 2.38
N SER A 88 1.90 9.08 1.19
CA SER A 88 2.69 9.37 -0.01
C SER A 88 3.40 10.72 0.07
N ALA A 89 2.79 11.72 0.70
CA ALA A 89 3.44 13.00 0.93
C ALA A 89 4.64 12.89 1.88
N LEU A 90 4.58 11.96 2.84
CA LEU A 90 5.68 11.71 3.78
C LEU A 90 6.80 10.87 3.18
N VAL A 91 6.46 9.88 2.39
CA VAL A 91 7.39 8.85 1.90
C VAL A 91 7.93 9.19 0.52
N ALA A 92 7.18 9.93 -0.29
CA ALA A 92 7.45 10.17 -1.71
C ALA A 92 7.80 8.87 -2.47
N PRO A 93 6.90 7.86 -2.46
CA PRO A 93 7.23 6.56 -3.01
C PRO A 93 7.31 6.58 -4.53
N ASP A 94 8.11 5.68 -5.09
CA ASP A 94 8.16 5.46 -6.54
C ASP A 94 6.90 4.76 -7.06
N ALA A 95 6.31 3.91 -6.22
CA ALA A 95 5.06 3.23 -6.54
C ALA A 95 4.25 2.95 -5.28
N VAL A 96 2.95 2.80 -5.47
CA VAL A 96 2.00 2.39 -4.43
C VAL A 96 1.38 1.06 -4.85
N LEU A 97 1.45 0.07 -3.99
CA LEU A 97 0.87 -1.25 -4.21
C LEU A 97 -0.37 -1.43 -3.32
N VAL A 98 -1.42 -1.90 -3.93
CA VAL A 98 -2.67 -2.25 -3.24
C VAL A 98 -3.12 -3.65 -3.66
N SER A 99 -3.92 -4.31 -2.82
CA SER A 99 -4.52 -5.59 -3.21
C SER A 99 -5.51 -5.42 -4.35
N ASN A 100 -5.65 -6.45 -5.20
CA ASN A 100 -6.63 -6.48 -6.27
C ASN A 100 -8.02 -6.90 -5.75
N SER A 101 -8.42 -6.37 -4.61
CA SER A 101 -9.76 -6.49 -4.05
C SER A 101 -10.65 -5.35 -4.58
N ILE A 102 -11.95 -5.45 -4.33
CA ILE A 102 -12.89 -4.38 -4.71
C ILE A 102 -12.48 -3.06 -4.04
N GLU A 103 -12.22 -3.11 -2.73
CA GLU A 103 -11.80 -1.95 -1.95
C GLU A 103 -10.43 -1.42 -2.40
N GLY A 104 -9.49 -2.31 -2.67
CA GLY A 104 -8.16 -1.93 -3.16
C GLY A 104 -8.22 -1.23 -4.50
N ARG A 105 -9.01 -1.74 -5.45
CA ARG A 105 -9.18 -1.12 -6.76
C ARG A 105 -9.87 0.24 -6.68
N ASP A 106 -10.90 0.37 -5.84
CA ASP A 106 -11.58 1.66 -5.63
C ASP A 106 -10.62 2.68 -4.99
N ALA A 107 -9.88 2.29 -3.96
CA ALA A 107 -8.87 3.14 -3.34
C ALA A 107 -7.78 3.56 -4.33
N ALA A 108 -7.26 2.63 -5.12
CA ALA A 108 -6.22 2.90 -6.11
C ALA A 108 -6.71 3.86 -7.20
N GLY A 109 -7.91 3.66 -7.72
CA GLY A 109 -8.50 4.54 -8.74
C GLY A 109 -8.69 5.97 -8.25
N ARG A 110 -9.23 6.14 -7.06
CA ARG A 110 -9.42 7.46 -6.43
C ARG A 110 -8.10 8.13 -6.07
N TYR A 111 -7.15 7.37 -5.54
CA TYR A 111 -5.81 7.86 -5.25
C TYR A 111 -5.09 8.33 -6.53
N ALA A 112 -5.09 7.51 -7.57
CA ALA A 112 -4.46 7.85 -8.85
C ALA A 112 -5.07 9.12 -9.47
N ALA A 113 -6.40 9.25 -9.44
CA ALA A 113 -7.09 10.44 -9.91
C ALA A 113 -6.70 11.70 -9.10
N ARG A 114 -6.65 11.59 -7.78
CA ARG A 114 -6.29 12.69 -6.87
C ARG A 114 -4.86 13.16 -7.05
N THR A 115 -3.94 12.22 -7.20
CA THR A 115 -2.50 12.50 -7.32
C THR A 115 -2.02 12.65 -8.76
N ARG A 116 -2.89 12.41 -9.72
CA ARG A 116 -2.55 12.38 -11.17
C ARG A 116 -1.46 11.37 -11.48
N SER A 117 -1.51 10.24 -10.79
CA SER A 117 -0.57 9.13 -11.00
C SER A 117 -1.11 8.16 -12.06
N ALA A 118 -0.20 7.45 -12.72
CA ALA A 118 -0.58 6.32 -13.55
C ALA A 118 -1.17 5.19 -12.69
N LEU A 119 -2.07 4.42 -13.28
CA LEU A 119 -2.72 3.28 -12.64
C LEU A 119 -2.58 2.05 -13.50
N ALA A 120 -2.09 0.97 -12.92
CA ALA A 120 -2.09 -0.36 -13.52
C ALA A 120 -3.02 -1.28 -12.71
N VAL A 121 -3.96 -1.92 -13.38
CA VAL A 121 -4.95 -2.81 -12.77
C VAL A 121 -4.64 -4.25 -13.19
N ASP A 122 -4.94 -5.20 -12.33
CA ASP A 122 -4.72 -6.64 -12.59
C ASP A 122 -3.26 -7.00 -12.92
N ALA A 123 -2.30 -6.30 -12.31
CA ALA A 123 -0.91 -6.64 -12.45
C ALA A 123 -0.61 -7.99 -11.78
N VAL A 124 0.12 -8.84 -12.48
CA VAL A 124 0.56 -10.16 -12.00
C VAL A 124 1.99 -10.12 -11.45
N GLY A 125 2.70 -9.03 -11.66
CA GLY A 125 4.04 -8.81 -11.14
C GLY A 125 4.48 -7.37 -11.33
N ILE A 126 5.59 -7.03 -10.72
CA ILE A 126 6.25 -5.74 -10.89
C ILE A 126 7.75 -5.95 -11.10
N ALA A 127 8.34 -5.06 -11.83
CA ALA A 127 9.77 -5.03 -12.10
C ALA A 127 10.28 -3.59 -12.05
N ARG A 128 11.58 -3.43 -12.03
CA ARG A 128 12.22 -2.12 -12.09
C ARG A 128 13.25 -2.12 -13.21
N ASP A 129 13.30 -1.02 -13.93
CA ASP A 129 14.35 -0.71 -14.88
C ASP A 129 14.89 0.73 -14.67
N ASP A 130 15.66 1.23 -15.63
CA ASP A 130 16.24 2.57 -15.56
C ASP A 130 15.19 3.69 -15.62
N GLU A 131 13.99 3.42 -16.12
CA GLU A 131 12.91 4.40 -16.23
C GLU A 131 11.97 4.39 -15.02
N GLY A 132 12.01 3.34 -14.20
CA GLY A 132 11.21 3.24 -12.97
C GLY A 132 10.58 1.88 -12.72
N VAL A 133 9.40 1.88 -12.11
CA VAL A 133 8.65 0.67 -11.77
C VAL A 133 7.68 0.32 -12.88
N LEU A 134 7.74 -0.93 -13.33
CA LEU A 134 6.91 -1.49 -14.40
C LEU A 134 5.88 -2.45 -13.83
N ALA A 135 4.64 -2.36 -14.30
CA ALA A 135 3.61 -3.34 -14.02
C ALA A 135 3.61 -4.43 -15.12
N GLN A 136 3.59 -5.68 -14.69
CA GLN A 136 3.51 -6.83 -15.57
C GLN A 136 2.08 -7.36 -15.59
N HIS A 137 1.56 -7.61 -16.77
CA HIS A 137 0.21 -8.13 -16.98
C HIS A 137 0.26 -9.48 -17.69
N SER A 138 -0.68 -10.36 -17.37
CA SER A 138 -0.92 -11.57 -18.12
C SER A 138 -1.85 -11.28 -19.31
N VAL A 139 -1.46 -11.68 -20.49
CA VAL A 139 -2.26 -11.62 -21.71
C VAL A 139 -2.45 -13.05 -22.19
N TYR A 140 -3.72 -13.48 -22.31
CA TYR A 140 -4.06 -14.85 -22.68
C TYR A 140 -3.61 -15.94 -21.69
N GLY A 141 -3.81 -15.67 -20.40
CA GLY A 141 -3.57 -16.64 -19.36
C GLY A 141 -2.19 -16.54 -18.75
#